data_af2a702b6feb6c1915f7d3051a6d93fb
#
_entry.id   af2a702b6feb6c1915f7d3051a6d93fb
#
_cell.length_a   1.000
_cell.length_b   1.000
_cell.length_c   1.000
_cell.angle_alpha   90.00
_cell.angle_beta   90.00
_cell.angle_gamma   90.00
#
_symmetry.space_group_name_H-M   'P 1'
#
loop_
_entity.id
_entity.type
_entity.pdbx_description
1 polymer ?
#
loop_
_entity_poly.entity_id
_entity_poly.type
_entity_poly.pdbx_seq_one_letter_code
_entity_poly.pdbx_strand_id
1 'polypeptide(L)'
;MLESIYYLPTGEPILMKSLASHRNLFLAVITYLGAFPSVAPAFAQSVAPAADGTGTTVTEHGNVFNIQGGSLSRDGANLFHSFQKFGLSEGQIANLISNPDIRNILGRVIGGDASYINGLIRVSGGNSNLFLMNPAGIVFGPNASLNVPASFTATAATGIGFGAGWFNAVGSNDYNILVGKPLAFNFAGAQPGAIVNEGNLTLTSGNSLALLGGIVINTGTLTSPGGNITVAGVPGESTVRISQEGHLLSLDISPVALGGAEGTGTPLSLPKLLTGRPDFEHASGLSVNEKGEVLLTGSGVRIPAESGMAIVAGTVDVSNSIPSYPSLTRGGLDSNSPLFKGGWGGAINVLGYRVGLVGANINASGAIGGGTVRIGGDYRGAGNVPNASHTSVSLDSAINADALLNGDGGRVIVWSDKTTHFLGHISARGGSNSGHGGLAEVSGKQNLIFRGTADLSAPFGTTGTLLLDPENITISGVVFGQNDPEVSDGQILSGEGTGTFTISEASLESLDGNASVILEASNNITV
;
A
#
# COMPACT_ATOMS: atom_id res chain seq x y z
N MET A 1 28.83 18.10 -48.81
CA MET A 1 29.20 16.69 -49.01
C MET A 1 30.55 16.48 -48.32
N LEU A 2 30.56 15.95 -47.15
CA LEU A 2 31.75 15.55 -46.42
C LEU A 2 31.64 14.04 -46.20
N GLU A 3 32.49 13.30 -46.90
CA GLU A 3 32.64 11.85 -46.70
C GLU A 3 33.54 11.62 -45.49
N SER A 4 33.03 10.87 -44.52
CA SER A 4 33.78 10.42 -43.35
C SER A 4 34.33 9.03 -43.61
N ILE A 5 35.67 8.90 -43.61
CA ILE A 5 36.37 7.62 -43.75
C ILE A 5 36.72 7.10 -42.36
N TYR A 6 36.30 5.88 -42.06
CA TYR A 6 36.68 5.17 -40.84
C TYR A 6 37.70 4.06 -41.16
N TYR A 7 38.73 3.91 -40.34
CA TYR A 7 39.71 2.85 -40.44
C TYR A 7 39.58 1.83 -39.31
N LEU A 8 39.71 0.54 -39.64
CA LEU A 8 39.87 -0.53 -38.65
C LEU A 8 41.36 -0.65 -38.23
N PRO A 9 41.65 -1.28 -37.08
CA PRO A 9 43.03 -1.37 -36.54
C PRO A 9 44.02 -2.13 -37.42
N THR A 10 43.62 -2.70 -38.55
CA THR A 10 44.47 -3.44 -39.50
C THR A 10 44.86 -2.64 -40.74
N GLY A 11 44.44 -1.38 -40.87
CA GLY A 11 44.97 -0.45 -41.89
C GLY A 11 44.43 -0.62 -43.32
N GLU A 12 43.37 -1.41 -43.58
CA GLU A 12 42.80 -1.54 -44.93
C GLU A 12 41.51 -0.72 -45.11
N PRO A 13 41.32 0.00 -46.24
CA PRO A 13 40.14 0.81 -46.49
C PRO A 13 38.97 -0.01 -47.04
N ILE A 14 37.77 0.09 -46.45
CA ILE A 14 36.55 -0.49 -47.00
C ILE A 14 35.78 0.56 -47.80
N LEU A 15 35.62 0.34 -49.08
CA LEU A 15 34.85 1.17 -50.00
C LEU A 15 33.40 0.68 -50.02
N MET A 16 32.47 1.39 -49.34
CA MET A 16 31.06 1.11 -49.45
C MET A 16 30.44 1.76 -50.71
N LYS A 17 30.14 0.94 -51.71
CA LYS A 17 29.33 1.36 -52.85
C LYS A 17 27.87 1.49 -52.44
N SER A 18 27.28 2.63 -52.69
CA SER A 18 25.88 2.95 -52.58
C SER A 18 25.00 1.93 -53.30
N LEU A 19 24.19 1.18 -52.57
CA LEU A 19 23.10 0.36 -53.05
C LEU A 19 21.76 1.15 -52.98
N ALA A 20 21.57 2.02 -53.95
CA ALA A 20 20.27 2.60 -54.28
C ALA A 20 19.47 1.64 -55.14
N SER A 21 18.91 0.57 -54.63
CA SER A 21 17.96 -0.28 -55.36
C SER A 21 17.28 -1.40 -54.53
N HIS A 22 16.88 -1.10 -53.31
CA HIS A 22 16.02 -2.08 -52.58
C HIS A 22 14.95 -1.43 -51.73
N ARG A 23 14.43 -0.30 -52.19
CA ARG A 23 13.34 0.42 -51.48
C ARG A 23 11.97 -0.21 -51.65
N ASN A 24 11.79 -1.23 -52.51
CA ASN A 24 10.50 -1.86 -52.78
C ASN A 24 10.34 -3.28 -52.18
N LEU A 25 11.34 -3.83 -51.50
CA LEU A 25 11.22 -5.15 -50.87
C LEU A 25 10.96 -5.08 -49.34
N PHE A 26 11.18 -3.94 -48.73
CA PHE A 26 10.91 -3.75 -47.31
C PHE A 26 9.48 -3.31 -46.97
N LEU A 27 8.70 -2.88 -47.97
CA LEU A 27 7.30 -2.47 -47.77
C LEU A 27 6.30 -3.66 -47.83
N ALA A 28 6.70 -4.80 -48.32
CA ALA A 28 5.84 -5.98 -48.45
C ALA A 28 5.90 -6.94 -47.24
N VAL A 29 6.86 -6.80 -46.35
CA VAL A 29 6.99 -7.64 -45.12
C VAL A 29 6.34 -6.99 -43.90
N ILE A 30 6.13 -5.67 -43.91
CA ILE A 30 5.51 -4.95 -42.78
C ILE A 30 3.99 -5.01 -42.79
N THR A 31 3.37 -5.36 -43.93
CA THR A 31 1.90 -5.47 -44.01
C THR A 31 1.33 -6.85 -43.64
N TYR A 32 2.15 -7.83 -43.25
CA TYR A 32 1.68 -9.13 -42.80
C TYR A 32 1.91 -9.43 -41.31
N LEU A 33 2.44 -8.47 -40.55
CA LEU A 33 2.55 -8.55 -39.08
C LEU A 33 1.49 -7.69 -38.36
N GLY A 34 0.50 -7.22 -39.08
CA GLY A 34 -0.59 -6.44 -38.52
C GLY A 34 -1.87 -7.23 -38.44
N ALA A 35 -2.09 -8.03 -37.46
CA ALA A 35 -3.31 -8.50 -36.81
C ALA A 35 -3.14 -9.93 -36.28
N PHE A 36 -2.25 -10.12 -35.32
CA PHE A 36 -2.62 -11.08 -34.30
C PHE A 36 -3.60 -10.33 -33.41
N PRO A 37 -4.88 -10.75 -33.33
CA PRO A 37 -5.70 -10.29 -32.23
C PRO A 37 -4.96 -10.75 -30.96
N SER A 38 -4.62 -9.84 -30.09
CA SER A 38 -4.30 -10.15 -28.71
C SER A 38 -5.57 -10.80 -28.15
N VAL A 39 -5.67 -12.12 -28.27
CA VAL A 39 -6.63 -12.89 -27.52
C VAL A 39 -6.10 -12.84 -26.10
N ALA A 40 -6.43 -11.76 -25.40
CA ALA A 40 -6.44 -11.80 -23.96
C ALA A 40 -7.23 -13.06 -23.61
N PRO A 41 -6.72 -13.95 -22.74
CA PRO A 41 -7.51 -15.09 -22.31
C PRO A 41 -8.81 -14.51 -21.77
N ALA A 42 -9.91 -14.77 -22.46
CA ALA A 42 -11.25 -14.44 -21.99
C ALA A 42 -11.47 -15.37 -20.80
N PHE A 43 -11.01 -14.98 -19.63
CA PHE A 43 -11.50 -15.54 -18.40
C PHE A 43 -13.01 -15.28 -18.45
N ALA A 44 -13.80 -16.35 -18.60
CA ALA A 44 -15.24 -16.26 -18.48
C ALA A 44 -15.55 -15.83 -17.05
N GLN A 45 -15.60 -14.53 -16.85
CA GLN A 45 -15.79 -13.93 -15.55
C GLN A 45 -17.29 -13.96 -15.30
N SER A 46 -17.66 -14.55 -14.18
CA SER A 46 -19.04 -14.69 -13.78
C SER A 46 -19.14 -14.65 -12.27
N VAL A 47 -20.29 -14.19 -11.79
CA VAL A 47 -20.66 -14.37 -10.40
C VAL A 47 -21.55 -15.60 -10.32
N ALA A 48 -21.00 -16.71 -9.82
CA ALA A 48 -21.70 -17.98 -9.69
C ALA A 48 -21.88 -18.34 -8.21
N PRO A 49 -23.11 -18.61 -7.73
CA PRO A 49 -23.34 -19.03 -6.35
C PRO A 49 -22.77 -20.43 -6.12
N ALA A 50 -22.35 -20.71 -4.91
CA ALA A 50 -21.94 -22.06 -4.49
C ALA A 50 -23.16 -22.89 -4.06
N ALA A 51 -23.15 -24.17 -4.40
CA ALA A 51 -24.18 -25.12 -3.99
C ALA A 51 -23.80 -25.79 -2.66
N ASP A 52 -23.60 -24.98 -1.59
CA ASP A 52 -23.08 -25.43 -0.29
C ASP A 52 -24.06 -25.24 0.87
N GLY A 53 -25.31 -24.94 0.56
CA GLY A 53 -26.37 -24.74 1.56
C GLY A 53 -26.44 -23.32 2.13
N THR A 54 -25.56 -22.39 1.73
CA THR A 54 -25.63 -20.99 2.17
C THR A 54 -26.87 -20.27 1.65
N GLY A 55 -27.44 -20.73 0.53
CA GLY A 55 -28.66 -20.16 -0.04
C GLY A 55 -28.44 -18.89 -0.85
N THR A 56 -27.21 -18.60 -1.26
CA THR A 56 -26.92 -17.48 -2.16
C THR A 56 -27.54 -17.71 -3.52
N THR A 57 -28.23 -16.69 -4.04
CA THR A 57 -28.79 -16.68 -5.39
C THR A 57 -28.25 -15.51 -6.19
N VAL A 58 -28.02 -15.73 -7.47
CA VAL A 58 -27.55 -14.71 -8.40
C VAL A 58 -28.50 -14.68 -9.58
N THR A 59 -29.02 -13.50 -9.89
CA THR A 59 -29.89 -13.26 -11.04
C THR A 59 -29.23 -12.25 -11.96
N GLU A 60 -29.00 -12.63 -13.19
CA GLU A 60 -28.39 -11.78 -14.19
C GLU A 60 -29.46 -11.00 -14.97
N HIS A 61 -29.29 -9.69 -15.04
CA HIS A 61 -30.09 -8.77 -15.85
C HIS A 61 -29.15 -7.86 -16.65
N GLY A 62 -28.91 -8.21 -17.91
CA GLY A 62 -27.93 -7.53 -18.76
C GLY A 62 -26.52 -7.66 -18.17
N ASN A 63 -25.91 -6.55 -17.79
CA ASN A 63 -24.57 -6.51 -17.19
C ASN A 63 -24.60 -6.48 -15.64
N VAL A 64 -25.77 -6.67 -15.01
CA VAL A 64 -25.94 -6.60 -13.55
C VAL A 64 -26.23 -7.99 -12.99
N PHE A 65 -25.37 -8.44 -12.08
CA PHE A 65 -25.58 -9.63 -11.27
C PHE A 65 -26.19 -9.20 -9.94
N ASN A 66 -27.50 -9.42 -9.76
CA ASN A 66 -28.18 -9.20 -8.48
C ASN A 66 -27.97 -10.40 -7.56
N ILE A 67 -27.30 -10.16 -6.44
CA ILE A 67 -26.93 -11.15 -5.44
C ILE A 67 -27.87 -10.99 -4.26
N GLN A 68 -28.60 -12.05 -3.92
CA GLN A 68 -29.59 -12.07 -2.85
C GLN A 68 -29.68 -13.45 -2.21
N GLY A 69 -30.61 -13.63 -1.26
CA GLY A 69 -30.63 -14.84 -0.44
C GLY A 69 -29.48 -14.81 0.57
N GLY A 70 -28.78 -15.93 0.70
CA GLY A 70 -27.71 -16.10 1.70
C GLY A 70 -28.24 -16.56 3.04
N SER A 71 -27.35 -16.69 4.02
CA SER A 71 -27.67 -17.08 5.40
C SER A 71 -27.46 -15.89 6.34
N LEU A 72 -28.36 -15.74 7.33
CA LEU A 72 -28.24 -14.70 8.36
C LEU A 72 -27.62 -15.27 9.64
N SER A 73 -26.89 -14.44 10.38
CA SER A 73 -26.59 -14.71 11.77
C SER A 73 -27.85 -14.69 12.63
N ARG A 74 -27.81 -15.30 13.83
CA ARG A 74 -28.96 -15.35 14.72
C ARG A 74 -29.50 -13.98 15.12
N ASP A 75 -28.62 -12.97 15.19
CA ASP A 75 -29.02 -11.58 15.50
C ASP A 75 -29.46 -10.78 14.25
N GLY A 76 -29.44 -11.40 13.05
CA GLY A 76 -29.83 -10.79 11.79
C GLY A 76 -28.86 -9.72 11.25
N ALA A 77 -27.77 -9.42 11.97
CA ALA A 77 -26.86 -8.32 11.63
C ALA A 77 -25.84 -8.67 10.57
N ASN A 78 -25.53 -9.96 10.36
CA ASN A 78 -24.57 -10.44 9.37
C ASN A 78 -25.26 -11.30 8.31
N LEU A 79 -25.02 -10.96 7.04
CA LEU A 79 -25.50 -11.71 5.87
C LEU A 79 -24.33 -12.40 5.20
N PHE A 80 -24.40 -13.72 5.06
CA PHE A 80 -23.34 -14.54 4.50
C PHE A 80 -23.70 -15.03 3.10
N HIS A 81 -22.79 -14.83 2.17
CA HIS A 81 -22.86 -15.35 0.81
C HIS A 81 -21.70 -16.31 0.52
N SER A 82 -21.94 -17.27 -0.34
CA SER A 82 -20.94 -18.22 -0.82
C SER A 82 -20.98 -18.32 -2.35
N PHE A 83 -19.83 -18.17 -2.97
CA PHE A 83 -19.67 -18.17 -4.42
C PHE A 83 -18.73 -19.30 -4.86
N GLN A 84 -19.11 -19.99 -5.93
CA GLN A 84 -18.18 -20.87 -6.65
C GLN A 84 -17.16 -20.04 -7.42
N LYS A 85 -17.60 -18.92 -8.02
CA LYS A 85 -16.77 -17.93 -8.72
C LYS A 85 -17.28 -16.53 -8.44
N PHE A 86 -16.36 -15.58 -8.34
CA PHE A 86 -16.69 -14.17 -8.23
C PHE A 86 -15.71 -13.36 -9.09
N GLY A 87 -16.15 -12.97 -10.27
CA GLY A 87 -15.38 -12.17 -11.20
C GLY A 87 -16.27 -11.24 -12.01
N LEU A 88 -15.72 -10.13 -12.48
CA LEU A 88 -16.43 -9.13 -13.28
C LEU A 88 -15.56 -8.70 -14.46
N SER A 89 -16.16 -8.65 -15.64
CA SER A 89 -15.60 -7.96 -16.80
C SER A 89 -15.88 -6.46 -16.72
N GLU A 90 -15.25 -5.69 -17.59
CA GLU A 90 -15.52 -4.27 -17.76
C GLU A 90 -17.02 -4.01 -18.01
N GLY A 91 -17.56 -3.01 -17.32
CA GLY A 91 -18.97 -2.63 -17.40
C GLY A 91 -19.95 -3.53 -16.66
N GLN A 92 -19.50 -4.67 -16.11
CA GLN A 92 -20.34 -5.52 -15.27
C GLN A 92 -20.45 -5.00 -13.83
N ILE A 93 -21.58 -5.33 -13.20
CA ILE A 93 -21.93 -4.89 -11.84
C ILE A 93 -22.33 -6.08 -10.99
N ALA A 94 -21.62 -6.32 -9.88
CA ALA A 94 -22.07 -7.20 -8.82
C ALA A 94 -22.86 -6.37 -7.80
N ASN A 95 -24.18 -6.55 -7.73
CA ASN A 95 -25.06 -5.82 -6.86
C ASN A 95 -25.52 -6.70 -5.68
N LEU A 96 -24.89 -6.53 -4.52
CA LEU A 96 -25.27 -7.21 -3.29
C LEU A 96 -26.47 -6.48 -2.68
N ILE A 97 -27.58 -7.19 -2.51
CA ILE A 97 -28.84 -6.63 -1.99
C ILE A 97 -28.86 -6.79 -0.48
N SER A 98 -28.93 -5.68 0.21
CA SER A 98 -28.99 -5.55 1.67
C SER A 98 -30.34 -5.01 2.12
N ASN A 99 -30.48 -4.77 3.42
CA ASN A 99 -31.57 -4.01 4.06
C ASN A 99 -31.01 -3.24 5.26
N PRO A 100 -31.79 -2.34 5.89
CA PRO A 100 -31.31 -1.51 7.00
C PRO A 100 -30.86 -2.27 8.26
N ASP A 101 -31.28 -3.51 8.46
CA ASP A 101 -30.94 -4.33 9.64
C ASP A 101 -29.56 -5.01 9.48
N ILE A 102 -29.13 -5.21 8.23
CA ILE A 102 -27.86 -5.87 7.91
C ILE A 102 -26.70 -4.87 8.06
N ARG A 103 -25.81 -5.14 9.00
CA ARG A 103 -24.61 -4.33 9.25
C ARG A 103 -23.41 -4.80 8.44
N ASN A 104 -23.30 -6.11 8.21
CA ASN A 104 -22.18 -6.69 7.49
C ASN A 104 -22.66 -7.71 6.45
N ILE A 105 -22.13 -7.61 5.25
CA ILE A 105 -22.24 -8.63 4.21
C ILE A 105 -20.88 -9.30 4.08
N LEU A 106 -20.83 -10.63 4.18
CA LEU A 106 -19.62 -11.42 4.07
C LEU A 106 -19.76 -12.42 2.91
N GLY A 107 -18.97 -12.21 1.86
CA GLY A 107 -18.90 -13.11 0.72
C GLY A 107 -17.62 -13.94 0.75
N ARG A 108 -17.74 -15.28 0.62
CA ARG A 108 -16.59 -16.17 0.41
C ARG A 108 -16.59 -16.74 -1.00
N VAL A 109 -15.42 -16.98 -1.57
CA VAL A 109 -15.23 -17.65 -2.86
C VAL A 109 -14.52 -18.98 -2.59
N ILE A 110 -15.16 -20.10 -3.00
CA ILE A 110 -14.73 -21.46 -2.65
C ILE A 110 -14.19 -22.25 -3.83
N GLY A 111 -14.23 -21.70 -5.05
CA GLY A 111 -13.91 -22.45 -6.29
C GLY A 111 -12.43 -22.72 -6.51
N GLY A 112 -11.54 -22.13 -5.71
CA GLY A 112 -10.09 -22.34 -5.80
C GLY A 112 -9.38 -21.44 -6.82
N ASP A 113 -10.10 -20.71 -7.66
CA ASP A 113 -9.55 -19.74 -8.60
C ASP A 113 -9.53 -18.34 -7.99
N ALA A 114 -8.52 -17.54 -8.33
CA ALA A 114 -8.48 -16.12 -7.95
C ALA A 114 -9.64 -15.36 -8.60
N SER A 115 -10.13 -14.34 -7.87
CA SER A 115 -11.16 -13.42 -8.39
C SER A 115 -10.50 -12.33 -9.22
N TYR A 116 -10.90 -12.17 -10.47
CA TYR A 116 -10.56 -11.00 -11.27
C TYR A 116 -11.77 -10.09 -11.39
N ILE A 117 -11.66 -8.88 -10.86
CA ILE A 117 -12.77 -7.93 -10.73
C ILE A 117 -12.40 -6.67 -11.51
N ASN A 118 -12.94 -6.54 -12.73
CA ASN A 118 -12.72 -5.38 -13.62
C ASN A 118 -14.00 -4.56 -13.85
N GLY A 119 -14.90 -4.56 -12.87
CA GLY A 119 -16.20 -3.90 -12.92
C GLY A 119 -16.58 -3.31 -11.56
N LEU A 120 -17.85 -2.96 -11.41
CA LEU A 120 -18.38 -2.29 -10.22
C LEU A 120 -18.88 -3.31 -9.17
N ILE A 121 -18.39 -3.22 -7.96
CA ILE A 121 -19.02 -3.85 -6.78
C ILE A 121 -19.94 -2.83 -6.12
N ARG A 122 -21.20 -3.20 -5.93
CA ARG A 122 -22.22 -2.33 -5.35
C ARG A 122 -22.97 -3.04 -4.22
N VAL A 123 -23.26 -2.30 -3.15
CA VAL A 123 -24.22 -2.70 -2.11
C VAL A 123 -25.42 -1.77 -2.19
N SER A 124 -26.63 -2.32 -2.20
CA SER A 124 -27.87 -1.56 -2.29
C SER A 124 -28.91 -2.02 -1.26
N GLY A 125 -29.78 -1.10 -0.81
CA GLY A 125 -30.88 -1.39 0.12
C GLY A 125 -30.55 -1.20 1.60
N GLY A 126 -29.28 -1.03 1.98
CA GLY A 126 -28.85 -0.81 3.35
C GLY A 126 -27.49 -0.11 3.44
N ASN A 127 -27.04 0.17 4.67
CA ASN A 127 -25.72 0.76 4.98
C ASN A 127 -24.81 -0.31 5.59
N SER A 128 -24.42 -1.30 4.77
CA SER A 128 -23.71 -2.48 5.25
C SER A 128 -22.24 -2.43 4.83
N ASN A 129 -21.35 -2.84 5.74
CA ASN A 129 -19.97 -3.15 5.40
C ASN A 129 -19.92 -4.37 4.48
N LEU A 130 -18.94 -4.41 3.59
CA LEU A 130 -18.72 -5.54 2.70
C LEU A 130 -17.35 -6.18 2.95
N PHE A 131 -17.35 -7.49 3.19
CA PHE A 131 -16.15 -8.32 3.28
C PHE A 131 -16.17 -9.32 2.14
N LEU A 132 -15.13 -9.28 1.30
CA LEU A 132 -14.94 -10.24 0.21
C LEU A 132 -13.69 -11.09 0.51
N MET A 133 -13.89 -12.38 0.70
CA MET A 133 -12.84 -13.34 1.05
C MET A 133 -12.63 -14.34 -0.08
N ASN A 134 -11.39 -14.41 -0.60
CA ASN A 134 -10.95 -15.44 -1.53
C ASN A 134 -9.52 -15.89 -1.21
N PRO A 135 -9.30 -17.07 -0.61
CA PRO A 135 -7.97 -17.56 -0.29
C PRO A 135 -7.04 -17.71 -1.50
N ALA A 136 -7.60 -17.91 -2.70
CA ALA A 136 -6.82 -18.00 -3.93
C ALA A 136 -6.30 -16.63 -4.43
N GLY A 137 -6.81 -15.52 -3.86
CA GLY A 137 -6.42 -14.16 -4.21
C GLY A 137 -7.50 -13.37 -4.92
N ILE A 138 -7.28 -12.05 -5.01
CA ILE A 138 -8.20 -11.09 -5.65
C ILE A 138 -7.38 -10.10 -6.46
N VAL A 139 -7.75 -9.90 -7.71
CA VAL A 139 -7.19 -8.88 -8.60
C VAL A 139 -8.29 -7.91 -8.98
N PHE A 140 -8.14 -6.66 -8.60
CA PHE A 140 -8.96 -5.53 -9.06
C PHE A 140 -8.29 -4.95 -10.30
N GLY A 141 -8.91 -5.14 -11.46
CA GLY A 141 -8.42 -4.62 -12.74
C GLY A 141 -8.61 -3.10 -12.86
N PRO A 142 -8.11 -2.48 -13.95
CA PRO A 142 -8.09 -1.02 -14.11
C PRO A 142 -9.47 -0.35 -14.09
N ASN A 143 -10.54 -1.07 -14.42
CA ASN A 143 -11.92 -0.54 -14.37
C ASN A 143 -12.67 -0.94 -13.08
N ALA A 144 -11.98 -1.57 -12.13
CA ALA A 144 -12.59 -1.92 -10.86
C ALA A 144 -12.95 -0.68 -10.05
N SER A 145 -14.16 -0.70 -9.48
CA SER A 145 -14.66 0.40 -8.66
C SER A 145 -15.66 -0.08 -7.60
N LEU A 146 -15.90 0.74 -6.58
CA LEU A 146 -16.78 0.46 -5.47
C LEU A 146 -17.94 1.47 -5.42
N ASN A 147 -19.13 0.97 -5.12
CA ASN A 147 -20.27 1.73 -4.63
C ASN A 147 -20.80 1.03 -3.38
N VAL A 148 -19.99 1.08 -2.32
CA VAL A 148 -20.27 0.49 -1.01
C VAL A 148 -20.53 1.64 -0.03
N PRO A 149 -21.70 1.70 0.62
CA PRO A 149 -22.08 2.84 1.47
C PRO A 149 -21.32 2.92 2.80
N ALA A 150 -20.66 1.82 3.20
CA ALA A 150 -19.89 1.69 4.43
C ALA A 150 -18.48 1.16 4.13
N SER A 151 -17.86 0.46 5.07
CA SER A 151 -16.49 -0.03 4.94
C SER A 151 -16.38 -1.23 3.98
N PHE A 152 -15.20 -1.37 3.35
CA PHE A 152 -14.89 -2.47 2.45
C PHE A 152 -13.61 -3.17 2.84
N THR A 153 -13.64 -4.50 2.87
CA THR A 153 -12.46 -5.34 3.10
C THR A 153 -12.37 -6.42 2.03
N ALA A 154 -11.25 -6.48 1.32
CA ALA A 154 -10.86 -7.60 0.48
C ALA A 154 -9.75 -8.40 1.16
N THR A 155 -9.92 -9.72 1.25
CA THR A 155 -8.94 -10.55 1.95
C THR A 155 -8.71 -11.90 1.29
N ALA A 156 -7.44 -12.37 1.34
CA ALA A 156 -7.06 -13.74 1.01
C ALA A 156 -7.00 -14.65 2.25
N ALA A 157 -7.62 -14.24 3.35
CA ALA A 157 -7.73 -15.05 4.55
C ALA A 157 -8.49 -16.37 4.28
N THR A 158 -8.22 -17.38 5.08
CA THR A 158 -8.95 -18.66 5.10
C THR A 158 -10.15 -18.64 6.04
N GLY A 159 -10.27 -17.59 6.87
CA GLY A 159 -11.41 -17.40 7.77
C GLY A 159 -11.50 -16.00 8.32
N ILE A 160 -12.74 -15.56 8.61
CA ILE A 160 -13.07 -14.32 9.29
C ILE A 160 -13.64 -14.66 10.66
N GLY A 161 -13.00 -14.18 11.72
CA GLY A 161 -13.32 -14.51 13.11
C GLY A 161 -14.35 -13.59 13.73
N PHE A 162 -15.25 -14.19 14.50
CA PHE A 162 -16.22 -13.55 15.37
C PHE A 162 -15.96 -13.97 16.83
N GLY A 163 -16.66 -13.39 17.77
CA GLY A 163 -16.46 -13.72 19.19
C GLY A 163 -16.65 -15.21 19.55
N ALA A 164 -17.51 -15.93 18.84
CA ALA A 164 -17.88 -17.32 19.14
C ALA A 164 -17.49 -18.34 18.05
N GLY A 165 -16.98 -17.89 16.90
CA GLY A 165 -16.65 -18.79 15.79
C GLY A 165 -15.99 -18.11 14.60
N TRP A 166 -15.81 -18.89 13.53
CA TRP A 166 -15.16 -18.45 12.31
C TRP A 166 -16.07 -18.66 11.11
N PHE A 167 -16.14 -17.65 10.24
CA PHE A 167 -16.63 -17.77 8.88
C PHE A 167 -15.50 -18.28 8.00
N ASN A 168 -15.45 -19.58 7.80
CA ASN A 168 -14.36 -20.24 7.06
C ASN A 168 -14.60 -20.16 5.56
N ALA A 169 -13.51 -20.00 4.81
CA ALA A 169 -13.54 -20.02 3.35
C ALA A 169 -13.89 -21.41 2.80
N VAL A 170 -13.54 -22.47 3.51
CA VAL A 170 -13.77 -23.86 3.11
C VAL A 170 -14.53 -24.61 4.20
N GLY A 171 -15.39 -25.52 3.79
CA GLY A 171 -16.20 -26.34 4.71
C GLY A 171 -17.51 -25.66 5.13
N SER A 172 -18.21 -26.32 6.03
CA SER A 172 -19.48 -25.84 6.60
C SER A 172 -19.26 -24.75 7.65
N ASN A 173 -20.21 -23.82 7.74
CA ASN A 173 -20.24 -22.78 8.76
C ASN A 173 -21.53 -22.87 9.56
N ASP A 174 -21.45 -22.68 10.87
CA ASP A 174 -22.61 -22.44 11.71
C ASP A 174 -22.87 -20.93 11.78
N TYR A 175 -23.69 -20.44 10.87
CA TYR A 175 -24.01 -19.01 10.76
C TYR A 175 -24.69 -18.45 12.01
N ASN A 176 -25.39 -19.29 12.80
CA ASN A 176 -26.12 -18.85 14.00
C ASN A 176 -25.21 -18.28 15.08
N ILE A 177 -23.98 -18.79 15.20
CA ILE A 177 -23.02 -18.32 16.21
C ILE A 177 -22.16 -17.14 15.76
N LEU A 178 -22.19 -16.80 14.46
CA LEU A 178 -21.37 -15.72 13.87
C LEU A 178 -22.07 -14.36 14.06
N VAL A 179 -22.28 -13.99 15.33
CA VAL A 179 -22.97 -12.77 15.74
C VAL A 179 -21.99 -11.64 16.07
N GLY A 180 -22.45 -10.39 15.96
CA GLY A 180 -21.67 -9.21 16.27
C GLY A 180 -20.74 -8.79 15.12
N LYS A 181 -19.59 -8.21 15.44
CA LYS A 181 -18.64 -7.67 14.45
C LYS A 181 -17.54 -8.69 14.10
N PRO A 182 -17.05 -8.71 12.87
CA PRO A 182 -15.77 -9.36 12.54
C PRO A 182 -14.62 -8.77 13.38
N LEU A 183 -13.76 -9.64 13.95
CA LEU A 183 -12.68 -9.25 14.86
C LEU A 183 -11.29 -9.66 14.38
N ALA A 184 -11.21 -10.67 13.50
CA ALA A 184 -9.94 -11.23 13.08
C ALA A 184 -10.02 -11.86 11.68
N PHE A 185 -8.85 -12.02 11.05
CA PHE A 185 -8.65 -12.74 9.80
C PHE A 185 -7.56 -13.79 10.00
N ASN A 186 -7.87 -15.04 9.68
CA ASN A 186 -6.93 -16.15 9.80
C ASN A 186 -6.36 -16.53 8.43
N PHE A 187 -5.05 -16.65 8.34
CA PHE A 187 -4.30 -17.06 7.16
C PHE A 187 -3.62 -18.40 7.43
N ALA A 188 -4.37 -19.50 7.36
CA ALA A 188 -3.89 -20.82 7.77
C ALA A 188 -2.91 -21.47 6.78
N GLY A 189 -2.87 -21.05 5.53
CA GLY A 189 -1.94 -21.59 4.53
C GLY A 189 -0.56 -20.95 4.61
N ALA A 190 0.51 -21.69 4.29
CA ALA A 190 1.88 -21.17 4.27
C ALA A 190 2.09 -20.04 3.24
N GLN A 191 1.31 -20.05 2.16
CA GLN A 191 1.34 -19.02 1.11
C GLN A 191 -0.09 -18.53 0.82
N PRO A 192 -0.58 -17.52 1.55
CA PRO A 192 -1.88 -16.92 1.25
C PRO A 192 -1.90 -16.26 -0.12
N GLY A 193 -3.07 -16.20 -0.74
CA GLY A 193 -3.25 -15.57 -2.05
C GLY A 193 -2.88 -14.09 -2.06
N ALA A 194 -2.56 -13.57 -3.24
CA ALA A 194 -2.23 -12.16 -3.44
C ALA A 194 -3.49 -11.30 -3.59
N ILE A 195 -3.39 -10.02 -3.20
CA ILE A 195 -4.35 -8.98 -3.56
C ILE A 195 -3.64 -7.93 -4.40
N VAL A 196 -4.12 -7.69 -5.61
CA VAL A 196 -3.59 -6.68 -6.52
C VAL A 196 -4.69 -5.68 -6.83
N ASN A 197 -4.39 -4.39 -6.71
CA ASN A 197 -5.29 -3.33 -7.13
C ASN A 197 -4.66 -2.46 -8.22
N GLU A 198 -5.30 -2.42 -9.39
CA GLU A 198 -4.99 -1.52 -10.50
C GLU A 198 -6.12 -0.48 -10.70
N GLY A 199 -7.27 -0.69 -10.02
CA GLY A 199 -8.48 0.10 -10.17
C GLY A 199 -8.58 1.29 -9.22
N ASN A 200 -9.77 1.89 -9.21
CA ASN A 200 -10.11 3.00 -8.33
C ASN A 200 -11.11 2.54 -7.25
N LEU A 201 -10.60 2.19 -6.08
CA LEU A 201 -11.41 1.75 -4.94
C LEU A 201 -11.67 2.93 -4.01
N THR A 202 -12.81 3.57 -4.19
CA THR A 202 -13.20 4.77 -3.43
C THR A 202 -14.39 4.48 -2.52
N LEU A 203 -14.29 4.88 -1.26
CA LEU A 203 -15.38 4.88 -0.27
C LEU A 203 -15.81 6.30 0.09
N THR A 204 -17.00 6.40 0.68
CA THR A 204 -17.46 7.65 1.27
C THR A 204 -16.70 7.98 2.56
N SER A 205 -16.72 9.25 2.95
CA SER A 205 -15.95 9.78 4.09
C SER A 205 -16.18 9.00 5.39
N GLY A 206 -15.10 8.81 6.14
CA GLY A 206 -15.11 8.20 7.48
C GLY A 206 -15.14 6.66 7.50
N ASN A 207 -15.18 6.01 6.34
CA ASN A 207 -15.20 4.55 6.24
C ASN A 207 -13.79 3.94 6.22
N SER A 208 -13.70 2.64 6.40
CA SER A 208 -12.43 1.91 6.36
C SER A 208 -12.32 1.04 5.11
N LEU A 209 -11.18 1.10 4.42
CA LEU A 209 -10.84 0.25 3.29
C LEU A 209 -9.64 -0.62 3.65
N ALA A 210 -9.76 -1.93 3.54
CA ALA A 210 -8.67 -2.86 3.87
C ALA A 210 -8.40 -3.85 2.74
N LEU A 211 -7.12 -4.01 2.39
CA LEU A 211 -6.61 -5.05 1.50
C LEU A 211 -5.63 -5.93 2.30
N LEU A 212 -6.02 -7.19 2.58
CA LEU A 212 -5.27 -8.12 3.43
C LEU A 212 -4.98 -9.40 2.66
N GLY A 213 -3.73 -9.62 2.27
CA GLY A 213 -3.33 -10.78 1.47
C GLY A 213 -1.93 -11.28 1.80
N GLY A 214 -1.54 -12.44 1.30
CA GLY A 214 -0.15 -12.91 1.42
C GLY A 214 0.84 -11.92 0.81
N ILE A 215 0.45 -11.36 -0.32
CA ILE A 215 1.11 -10.23 -0.97
C ILE A 215 0.02 -9.21 -1.29
N VAL A 216 0.26 -7.93 -1.02
CA VAL A 216 -0.64 -6.86 -1.46
C VAL A 216 0.13 -5.87 -2.31
N ILE A 217 -0.40 -5.59 -3.51
CA ILE A 217 0.17 -4.65 -4.46
C ILE A 217 -0.91 -3.66 -4.87
N ASN A 218 -0.63 -2.37 -4.67
CA ASN A 218 -1.50 -1.31 -5.15
C ASN A 218 -0.77 -0.45 -6.18
N THR A 219 -1.19 -0.50 -7.43
CA THR A 219 -0.76 0.41 -8.51
C THR A 219 -1.85 1.40 -8.89
N GLY A 220 -3.08 1.15 -8.44
CA GLY A 220 -4.24 2.01 -8.64
C GLY A 220 -4.45 3.02 -7.53
N THR A 221 -5.71 3.39 -7.32
CA THR A 221 -6.10 4.39 -6.33
C THR A 221 -6.96 3.76 -5.23
N LEU A 222 -6.62 4.05 -3.98
CA LEU A 222 -7.42 3.75 -2.80
C LEU A 222 -7.80 5.06 -2.13
N THR A 223 -9.10 5.33 -1.97
CA THR A 223 -9.58 6.60 -1.39
C THR A 223 -10.63 6.37 -0.31
N SER A 224 -10.45 7.00 0.86
CA SER A 224 -11.42 7.02 1.95
C SER A 224 -11.27 8.30 2.79
N PRO A 225 -11.88 9.43 2.40
CA PRO A 225 -11.62 10.73 3.01
C PRO A 225 -11.93 10.74 4.52
N GLY A 226 -10.96 11.12 5.36
CA GLY A 226 -11.08 11.12 6.81
C GLY A 226 -11.33 9.74 7.44
N GLY A 227 -11.21 8.67 6.66
CA GLY A 227 -11.37 7.29 7.08
C GLY A 227 -10.02 6.59 7.30
N ASN A 228 -10.03 5.26 7.13
CA ASN A 228 -8.83 4.46 7.33
C ASN A 228 -8.55 3.60 6.11
N ILE A 229 -7.29 3.56 5.68
CA ILE A 229 -6.85 2.61 4.64
C ILE A 229 -5.75 1.72 5.22
N THR A 230 -5.93 0.41 5.08
CA THR A 230 -4.94 -0.58 5.48
C THR A 230 -4.56 -1.47 4.30
N VAL A 231 -3.29 -1.49 3.95
CA VAL A 231 -2.67 -2.38 2.97
C VAL A 231 -1.71 -3.28 3.73
N ALA A 232 -2.05 -4.56 3.89
CA ALA A 232 -1.23 -5.45 4.72
C ALA A 232 -0.86 -6.75 4.01
N GLY A 233 0.45 -6.96 3.83
CA GLY A 233 1.04 -8.23 3.46
C GLY A 233 1.14 -9.13 4.69
N VAL A 234 0.38 -10.22 4.69
CA VAL A 234 0.29 -11.15 5.84
C VAL A 234 1.02 -12.44 5.50
N PRO A 235 2.08 -12.79 6.20
CA PRO A 235 2.72 -14.09 6.03
C PRO A 235 1.73 -15.22 6.36
N GLY A 236 1.97 -16.40 5.81
CA GLY A 236 1.16 -17.58 6.13
C GLY A 236 1.21 -17.95 7.60
N GLU A 237 0.26 -18.77 8.03
CA GLU A 237 0.14 -19.26 9.42
C GLU A 237 -0.01 -18.14 10.45
N SER A 238 -0.70 -17.06 10.06
CA SER A 238 -0.83 -15.83 10.86
C SER A 238 -2.28 -15.44 11.08
N THR A 239 -2.52 -14.68 12.14
CA THR A 239 -3.83 -14.08 12.43
C THR A 239 -3.72 -12.57 12.55
N VAL A 240 -4.53 -11.86 11.79
CA VAL A 240 -4.68 -10.39 11.85
C VAL A 240 -5.89 -10.07 12.72
N ARG A 241 -5.73 -9.23 13.73
CA ARG A 241 -6.84 -8.73 14.55
C ARG A 241 -7.16 -7.29 14.18
N ILE A 242 -8.44 -6.97 14.18
CA ILE A 242 -8.94 -5.63 13.92
C ILE A 242 -9.63 -5.05 15.16
N SER A 243 -9.53 -3.74 15.36
CA SER A 243 -10.23 -3.03 16.44
C SER A 243 -11.73 -2.93 16.16
N GLN A 244 -12.47 -2.54 17.18
CA GLN A 244 -13.92 -2.25 17.05
C GLN A 244 -14.20 -1.12 16.04
N GLU A 245 -13.22 -0.27 15.75
CA GLU A 245 -13.33 0.86 14.82
C GLU A 245 -12.80 0.54 13.42
N GLY A 246 -12.43 -0.73 13.14
CA GLY A 246 -11.89 -1.15 11.85
C GLY A 246 -10.38 -0.91 11.69
N HIS A 247 -9.70 -0.45 12.75
CA HIS A 247 -8.24 -0.34 12.77
C HIS A 247 -7.58 -1.71 12.96
N LEU A 248 -6.44 -1.91 12.32
CA LEU A 248 -5.61 -3.06 12.61
C LEU A 248 -5.12 -2.98 14.07
N LEU A 249 -5.47 -3.98 14.90
CA LEU A 249 -5.06 -4.04 16.30
C LEU A 249 -3.72 -4.75 16.49
N SER A 250 -3.55 -5.86 15.79
CA SER A 250 -2.33 -6.67 15.90
C SER A 250 -2.26 -7.67 14.75
N LEU A 251 -1.05 -8.11 14.47
CA LEU A 251 -0.77 -9.25 13.63
C LEU A 251 -0.07 -10.30 14.49
N ASP A 252 -0.79 -11.38 14.83
CA ASP A 252 -0.23 -12.53 15.53
C ASP A 252 0.43 -13.42 14.48
N ILE A 253 1.76 -13.40 14.41
CA ILE A 253 2.54 -14.23 13.50
C ILE A 253 3.04 -15.45 14.28
N SER A 254 2.79 -16.64 13.75
CA SER A 254 3.40 -17.85 14.31
C SER A 254 4.92 -17.80 14.14
N PRO A 255 5.70 -18.14 15.19
CA PRO A 255 7.17 -18.10 15.14
C PRO A 255 7.78 -18.94 14.00
N VAL A 256 7.07 -19.96 13.53
CA VAL A 256 7.49 -20.84 12.42
C VAL A 256 7.49 -20.08 11.07
N ALA A 257 6.61 -19.11 10.89
CA ALA A 257 6.54 -18.33 9.65
C ALA A 257 7.72 -17.36 9.46
N LEU A 258 8.43 -17.01 10.54
CA LEU A 258 9.62 -16.16 10.51
C LEU A 258 10.92 -16.95 10.29
N GLY A 259 10.89 -18.27 10.39
CA GLY A 259 12.03 -19.17 10.27
C GLY A 259 12.30 -19.69 8.85
N GLY A 260 11.74 -19.09 7.82
CA GLY A 260 12.05 -19.39 6.42
C GLY A 260 13.55 -19.18 6.20
N ALA A 261 14.26 -20.27 5.95
CA ALA A 261 15.70 -20.33 5.74
C ALA A 261 16.18 -19.11 4.93
N GLU A 262 17.21 -18.45 5.43
CA GLU A 262 18.08 -17.63 4.59
C GLU A 262 18.63 -18.54 3.49
N GLY A 263 17.86 -18.65 2.40
CA GLY A 263 18.27 -19.39 1.23
C GLY A 263 19.56 -18.77 0.72
N THR A 264 20.58 -19.58 0.54
CA THR A 264 21.92 -19.24 0.06
C THR A 264 21.98 -18.77 -1.40
N GLY A 265 20.90 -18.24 -1.93
CA GLY A 265 20.83 -17.44 -3.14
C GLY A 265 20.28 -16.09 -2.76
N THR A 266 21.13 -15.10 -2.56
CA THR A 266 20.74 -13.74 -2.20
C THR A 266 19.78 -13.19 -3.26
N PRO A 267 18.45 -13.16 -3.04
CA PRO A 267 17.57 -12.35 -3.86
C PRO A 267 18.08 -10.92 -3.69
N LEU A 268 18.17 -10.17 -4.77
CA LEU A 268 18.44 -8.73 -4.68
C LEU A 268 17.43 -8.17 -3.68
N SER A 269 17.92 -7.61 -2.58
CA SER A 269 17.04 -7.06 -1.55
C SER A 269 16.12 -6.02 -2.18
N LEU A 270 14.88 -5.90 -1.73
CA LEU A 270 13.96 -4.87 -2.23
C LEU A 270 14.63 -3.49 -2.29
N PRO A 271 15.44 -3.05 -1.32
CA PRO A 271 16.27 -1.86 -1.44
C PRO A 271 17.17 -1.82 -2.69
N LYS A 272 17.89 -2.89 -2.99
CA LYS A 272 18.74 -2.94 -4.19
C LYS A 272 17.95 -2.95 -5.50
N LEU A 273 16.70 -3.44 -5.48
CA LEU A 273 15.78 -3.39 -6.60
C LEU A 273 15.21 -1.97 -6.80
N LEU A 274 14.96 -1.25 -5.71
CA LEU A 274 14.36 0.10 -5.72
C LEU A 274 15.39 1.21 -5.93
N THR A 275 16.59 1.07 -5.36
CA THR A 275 17.65 2.10 -5.43
C THR A 275 18.55 1.96 -6.66
N GLY A 276 18.42 0.87 -7.41
CA GLY A 276 19.27 0.58 -8.56
C GLY A 276 20.67 0.07 -8.16
N ARG A 277 21.33 -0.57 -9.09
CA ARG A 277 22.80 -0.65 -9.14
C ARG A 277 23.28 0.50 -10.02
N PRO A 278 24.57 0.83 -10.02
CA PRO A 278 25.14 1.77 -10.99
C PRO A 278 24.77 1.46 -12.45
N ASP A 279 24.36 0.21 -12.71
CA ASP A 279 24.07 -0.35 -14.03
C ASP A 279 22.57 -0.49 -14.34
N PHE A 280 21.66 -0.10 -13.43
CA PHE A 280 20.20 -0.19 -13.63
C PHE A 280 19.56 1.18 -13.39
N GLU A 281 18.73 1.60 -14.35
CA GLU A 281 17.90 2.79 -14.19
C GLU A 281 16.93 2.63 -13.00
N HIS A 282 16.61 3.72 -12.33
CA HIS A 282 15.67 3.74 -11.22
C HIS A 282 14.32 3.16 -11.67
N ALA A 283 13.75 2.28 -10.85
CA ALA A 283 12.41 1.80 -11.09
C ALA A 283 11.42 2.96 -10.96
N SER A 284 10.67 3.22 -12.02
CA SER A 284 9.69 4.32 -12.08
C SER A 284 8.25 3.86 -11.79
N GLY A 285 8.04 2.60 -11.44
CA GLY A 285 6.73 2.05 -11.13
C GLY A 285 6.73 0.52 -11.11
N LEU A 286 5.54 -0.05 -11.01
CA LEU A 286 5.30 -1.47 -11.05
C LEU A 286 4.36 -1.81 -12.22
N SER A 287 4.58 -2.96 -12.82
CA SER A 287 3.64 -3.57 -13.74
C SER A 287 3.42 -5.04 -13.38
N VAL A 288 2.25 -5.55 -13.66
CA VAL A 288 1.93 -6.98 -13.50
C VAL A 288 1.82 -7.57 -14.90
N ASN A 289 2.57 -8.63 -15.19
CA ASN A 289 2.46 -9.28 -16.49
C ASN A 289 1.27 -10.26 -16.52
N GLU A 290 0.96 -10.80 -17.72
CA GLU A 290 -0.15 -11.75 -17.94
C GLU A 290 -0.05 -13.03 -17.07
N LYS A 291 1.11 -13.33 -16.50
CA LYS A 291 1.35 -14.45 -15.60
C LYS A 291 1.14 -14.09 -14.12
N GLY A 292 0.74 -12.84 -13.82
CA GLY A 292 0.64 -12.35 -12.45
C GLY A 292 2.00 -12.05 -11.78
N GLU A 293 3.10 -12.01 -12.56
CA GLU A 293 4.41 -11.65 -12.03
C GLU A 293 4.55 -10.14 -11.97
N VAL A 294 5.08 -9.64 -10.85
CA VAL A 294 5.30 -8.22 -10.63
C VAL A 294 6.68 -7.82 -11.13
N LEU A 295 6.71 -6.84 -12.01
CA LEU A 295 7.90 -6.31 -12.64
C LEU A 295 8.09 -4.84 -12.25
N LEU A 296 9.33 -4.44 -11.99
CA LEU A 296 9.69 -3.03 -11.86
C LEU A 296 9.76 -2.39 -13.25
N THR A 297 8.95 -1.37 -13.49
CA THR A 297 8.99 -0.63 -14.76
C THR A 297 10.30 0.16 -14.87
N GLY A 298 10.88 0.18 -16.08
CA GLY A 298 12.19 0.76 -16.33
C GLY A 298 13.33 -0.28 -16.27
N SER A 299 13.36 -1.15 -15.28
CA SER A 299 14.40 -2.18 -15.14
C SER A 299 14.02 -3.56 -15.63
N GLY A 300 12.71 -3.86 -15.74
CA GLY A 300 12.18 -5.20 -16.06
C GLY A 300 12.51 -6.26 -15.00
N VAL A 301 12.99 -5.85 -13.84
CA VAL A 301 13.39 -6.77 -12.76
C VAL A 301 12.14 -7.34 -12.08
N ARG A 302 12.08 -8.67 -11.98
CA ARG A 302 11.01 -9.37 -11.27
C ARG A 302 11.17 -9.21 -9.77
N ILE A 303 10.09 -8.81 -9.09
CA ILE A 303 10.04 -8.84 -7.64
C ILE A 303 9.74 -10.29 -7.19
N PRO A 304 10.60 -10.89 -6.37
CA PRO A 304 10.29 -12.20 -5.79
C PRO A 304 9.01 -12.12 -4.96
N ALA A 305 8.04 -12.95 -5.26
CA ALA A 305 6.79 -13.03 -4.52
C ALA A 305 7.01 -13.81 -3.22
N GLU A 306 7.30 -13.11 -2.14
CA GLU A 306 7.37 -13.68 -0.79
C GLU A 306 6.13 -13.26 0.00
N SER A 307 5.48 -14.19 0.71
CA SER A 307 4.34 -13.84 1.56
C SER A 307 4.76 -12.86 2.66
N GLY A 308 3.83 -11.97 3.03
CA GLY A 308 4.11 -10.89 3.96
C GLY A 308 4.62 -9.61 3.30
N MET A 309 4.46 -9.44 1.98
CA MET A 309 4.91 -8.25 1.25
C MET A 309 3.74 -7.29 0.98
N ALA A 310 3.95 -6.00 1.25
CA ALA A 310 3.04 -4.91 0.88
C ALA A 310 3.79 -3.89 0.02
N ILE A 311 3.29 -3.64 -1.20
CA ILE A 311 3.88 -2.69 -2.15
C ILE A 311 2.82 -1.72 -2.62
N VAL A 312 3.13 -0.43 -2.53
CA VAL A 312 2.29 0.65 -3.05
C VAL A 312 3.09 1.42 -4.10
N ALA A 313 2.53 1.49 -5.31
CA ALA A 313 3.06 2.28 -6.42
C ALA A 313 2.02 3.25 -6.99
N GLY A 314 0.83 3.28 -6.42
CA GLY A 314 -0.27 4.17 -6.77
C GLY A 314 -0.58 5.18 -5.68
N THR A 315 -1.83 5.64 -5.67
CA THR A 315 -2.32 6.61 -4.70
C THR A 315 -3.06 5.94 -3.54
N VAL A 316 -2.77 6.38 -2.30
CA VAL A 316 -3.54 6.04 -1.10
C VAL A 316 -3.92 7.34 -0.40
N ASP A 317 -5.20 7.66 -0.39
CA ASP A 317 -5.70 8.98 0.01
C ASP A 317 -6.82 8.89 1.05
N VAL A 318 -6.54 9.38 2.24
CA VAL A 318 -7.51 9.59 3.32
C VAL A 318 -7.61 11.08 3.69
N SER A 319 -7.14 11.95 2.81
CA SER A 319 -7.21 13.39 3.05
C SER A 319 -8.66 13.86 3.21
N ASN A 320 -8.85 14.85 4.06
CA ASN A 320 -10.17 15.38 4.37
C ASN A 320 -10.16 16.91 4.30
N SER A 321 -10.41 17.43 3.12
CA SER A 321 -10.65 18.86 2.92
C SER A 321 -12.11 19.17 3.27
N ILE A 322 -12.34 20.16 4.13
CA ILE A 322 -13.69 20.69 4.34
C ILE A 322 -14.20 21.21 2.99
N PRO A 323 -15.35 20.74 2.49
CA PRO A 323 -15.95 21.36 1.31
C PRO A 323 -16.06 22.86 1.57
N SER A 324 -15.72 23.69 0.58
CA SER A 324 -15.85 25.15 0.64
C SER A 324 -17.34 25.48 0.83
N TYR A 325 -17.79 25.57 2.08
CA TYR A 325 -19.10 26.17 2.35
C TYR A 325 -18.98 27.66 2.13
N PRO A 326 -19.94 28.28 1.41
CA PRO A 326 -19.98 29.73 1.30
C PRO A 326 -20.05 30.28 2.74
N SER A 327 -19.18 31.26 3.00
CA SER A 327 -18.95 31.91 4.29
C SER A 327 -20.18 31.95 5.19
N LEU A 328 -20.25 31.10 6.19
CA LEU A 328 -21.14 31.30 7.32
C LEU A 328 -20.52 32.40 8.19
N THR A 329 -20.96 33.60 7.92
CA THR A 329 -20.69 34.77 8.74
C THR A 329 -21.21 34.53 10.16
N ARG A 330 -20.27 34.56 11.13
CA ARG A 330 -20.44 34.96 12.51
C ARG A 330 -21.61 34.34 13.30
N GLY A 331 -21.47 33.12 13.69
CA GLY A 331 -22.23 32.50 14.78
C GLY A 331 -21.39 31.37 15.32
N GLY A 332 -20.96 31.48 16.59
CA GLY A 332 -20.07 30.51 17.23
C GLY A 332 -20.55 29.06 16.99
N LEU A 333 -19.77 28.31 16.23
CA LEU A 333 -20.03 26.90 16.04
C LEU A 333 -19.56 26.15 17.29
N ASP A 334 -20.50 25.44 17.91
CA ASP A 334 -20.23 24.58 19.06
C ASP A 334 -19.26 23.45 18.62
N SER A 335 -18.15 23.29 19.32
CA SER A 335 -17.13 22.27 19.05
C SER A 335 -17.67 20.82 19.08
N ASN A 336 -18.89 20.62 19.56
CA ASN A 336 -19.63 19.35 19.55
C ASN A 336 -20.56 19.15 18.35
N SER A 337 -20.60 20.10 17.40
CA SER A 337 -21.41 19.95 16.19
C SER A 337 -20.91 18.77 15.33
N PRO A 338 -21.80 17.94 14.74
CA PRO A 338 -21.42 16.90 13.78
C PRO A 338 -20.63 17.44 12.57
N LEU A 339 -20.73 18.73 12.28
CA LEU A 339 -19.99 19.44 11.24
C LEU A 339 -18.48 19.57 11.55
N PHE A 340 -18.06 19.44 12.84
CA PHE A 340 -16.67 19.46 13.25
C PHE A 340 -15.98 18.09 13.25
N LYS A 341 -16.69 16.99 13.00
CA LYS A 341 -16.07 15.68 12.80
C LYS A 341 -15.40 15.52 11.44
N GLY A 342 -15.62 16.43 10.51
CA GLY A 342 -14.95 16.47 9.23
C GLY A 342 -13.76 17.45 9.27
N GLY A 343 -12.64 17.10 8.66
CA GLY A 343 -11.50 18.00 8.48
C GLY A 343 -10.19 17.55 9.09
N TRP A 344 -10.16 16.50 9.90
CA TRP A 344 -8.93 15.78 10.28
C TRP A 344 -8.56 14.80 9.17
N GLY A 345 -7.28 14.68 8.88
CA GLY A 345 -6.76 13.62 8.04
C GLY A 345 -7.05 12.23 8.64
N GLY A 346 -7.23 11.25 7.79
CA GLY A 346 -7.49 9.87 8.22
C GLY A 346 -6.22 9.12 8.62
N ALA A 347 -6.31 7.79 8.68
CA ALA A 347 -5.15 6.95 8.96
C ALA A 347 -4.82 6.03 7.77
N ILE A 348 -3.53 5.93 7.44
CA ILE A 348 -3.00 5.01 6.44
C ILE A 348 -2.01 4.06 7.11
N ASN A 349 -2.20 2.76 6.87
CA ASN A 349 -1.27 1.73 7.33
C ASN A 349 -0.84 0.89 6.11
N VAL A 350 0.46 0.86 5.83
CA VAL A 350 1.08 -0.05 4.85
C VAL A 350 2.01 -0.97 5.63
N LEU A 351 1.59 -2.20 5.84
CA LEU A 351 2.19 -3.11 6.80
C LEU A 351 2.54 -4.45 6.14
N GLY A 352 3.53 -5.12 6.68
CA GLY A 352 3.97 -6.43 6.19
C GLY A 352 5.37 -6.76 6.70
N TYR A 353 5.84 -7.97 6.44
CA TYR A 353 7.21 -8.36 6.73
C TYR A 353 8.22 -7.58 5.86
N ARG A 354 7.82 -7.24 4.61
CA ARG A 354 8.55 -6.33 3.72
C ARG A 354 7.59 -5.30 3.15
N VAL A 355 7.96 -4.03 3.22
CA VAL A 355 7.14 -2.93 2.78
C VAL A 355 7.90 -2.07 1.76
N GLY A 356 7.23 -1.71 0.66
CA GLY A 356 7.78 -0.87 -0.39
C GLY A 356 6.81 0.21 -0.85
N LEU A 357 7.29 1.45 -0.93
CA LEU A 357 6.66 2.55 -1.66
C LEU A 357 7.49 2.85 -2.90
N VAL A 358 6.89 2.82 -4.09
CA VAL A 358 7.56 2.97 -5.39
C VAL A 358 6.81 3.98 -6.24
N GLY A 359 7.24 5.22 -6.27
CA GLY A 359 6.49 6.32 -6.92
C GLY A 359 5.10 6.52 -6.30
N ALA A 360 4.97 6.23 -5.01
CA ALA A 360 3.69 6.24 -4.32
C ALA A 360 3.29 7.64 -3.89
N ASN A 361 1.99 7.94 -3.97
CA ASN A 361 1.40 9.14 -3.40
C ASN A 361 0.52 8.76 -2.20
N ILE A 362 1.02 9.03 -1.01
CA ILE A 362 0.34 8.75 0.27
C ILE A 362 -0.15 10.07 0.85
N ASN A 363 -1.45 10.21 1.08
CA ASN A 363 -2.03 11.47 1.54
C ASN A 363 -3.01 11.29 2.69
N ALA A 364 -2.62 11.77 3.86
CA ALA A 364 -3.42 11.83 5.07
C ALA A 364 -3.60 13.29 5.57
N SER A 365 -3.52 14.28 4.67
CA SER A 365 -3.69 15.69 5.03
C SER A 365 -5.13 15.99 5.44
N GLY A 366 -5.31 16.96 6.33
CA GLY A 366 -6.64 17.38 6.77
C GLY A 366 -6.77 18.90 6.90
N ALA A 367 -7.99 19.42 6.78
CA ALA A 367 -8.24 20.85 6.84
C ALA A 367 -7.92 21.45 8.22
N ILE A 368 -8.17 20.70 9.30
CA ILE A 368 -8.02 21.16 10.70
C ILE A 368 -7.00 20.34 11.50
N GLY A 369 -6.22 19.51 10.85
CA GLY A 369 -5.13 18.72 11.42
C GLY A 369 -4.74 17.57 10.50
N GLY A 370 -3.45 17.30 10.38
CA GLY A 370 -2.92 16.17 9.63
C GLY A 370 -3.28 14.84 10.27
N GLY A 371 -3.35 13.78 9.45
CA GLY A 371 -3.66 12.43 9.87
C GLY A 371 -2.44 11.63 10.31
N THR A 372 -2.58 10.32 10.30
CA THR A 372 -1.49 9.40 10.69
C THR A 372 -1.15 8.45 9.55
N VAL A 373 0.13 8.35 9.23
CA VAL A 373 0.67 7.41 8.25
C VAL A 373 1.67 6.48 8.94
N ARG A 374 1.48 5.17 8.76
CA ARG A 374 2.40 4.13 9.24
C ARG A 374 2.85 3.27 8.09
N ILE A 375 4.14 3.23 7.85
CA ILE A 375 4.79 2.45 6.82
C ILE A 375 5.78 1.50 7.50
N GLY A 376 5.46 0.20 7.53
CA GLY A 376 6.33 -0.83 8.07
C GLY A 376 6.36 -0.94 9.60
N GLY A 377 5.62 -0.13 10.35
CA GLY A 377 5.56 -0.22 11.81
C GLY A 377 4.94 1.01 12.47
N ASP A 378 4.98 1.06 13.81
CA ASP A 378 4.55 2.21 14.60
C ASP A 378 5.74 2.86 15.31
N TYR A 379 5.49 3.96 15.99
CA TYR A 379 6.48 4.82 16.65
C TYR A 379 7.46 4.03 17.52
N ARG A 380 8.76 4.16 17.18
CA ARG A 380 9.88 3.43 17.84
C ARG A 380 9.74 1.91 17.80
N GLY A 381 9.06 1.39 16.79
CA GLY A 381 8.79 -0.04 16.67
C GLY A 381 7.91 -0.60 17.80
N ALA A 382 7.28 0.27 18.58
CA ALA A 382 6.39 -0.08 19.68
C ALA A 382 4.92 -0.08 19.20
N GLY A 383 4.00 -0.48 20.04
CA GLY A 383 2.57 -0.49 19.70
C GLY A 383 2.06 -1.85 19.24
N ASN A 384 0.88 -1.83 18.61
CA ASN A 384 0.16 -3.08 18.30
C ASN A 384 0.23 -3.47 16.82
N VAL A 385 0.80 -2.65 15.95
CA VAL A 385 0.98 -3.00 14.55
C VAL A 385 2.29 -3.77 14.36
N PRO A 386 2.34 -4.74 13.42
CA PRO A 386 3.56 -5.51 13.20
C PRO A 386 4.66 -4.63 12.59
N ASN A 387 5.89 -4.89 12.99
CA ASN A 387 7.06 -4.27 12.40
C ASN A 387 7.49 -5.02 11.14
N ALA A 388 7.83 -4.27 10.11
CA ALA A 388 8.51 -4.81 8.94
C ALA A 388 9.95 -5.21 9.28
N SER A 389 10.45 -6.24 8.61
CA SER A 389 11.89 -6.53 8.61
C SER A 389 12.65 -5.50 7.76
N HIS A 390 12.05 -5.11 6.61
CA HIS A 390 12.64 -4.14 5.70
C HIS A 390 11.56 -3.19 5.17
N THR A 391 11.88 -1.90 5.12
CA THR A 391 11.03 -0.86 4.56
C THR A 391 11.83 -0.04 3.55
N SER A 392 11.25 0.23 2.39
CA SER A 392 11.88 1.01 1.33
C SER A 392 10.92 2.03 0.75
N VAL A 393 11.38 3.26 0.60
CA VAL A 393 10.63 4.37 0.00
C VAL A 393 11.48 4.98 -1.11
N SER A 394 11.00 4.93 -2.35
CA SER A 394 11.70 5.44 -3.52
C SER A 394 11.73 6.97 -3.57
N LEU A 395 12.65 7.52 -4.36
CA LEU A 395 12.89 8.97 -4.51
C LEU A 395 11.65 9.75 -4.96
N ASP A 396 10.83 9.17 -5.81
CA ASP A 396 9.62 9.76 -6.38
C ASP A 396 8.36 9.51 -5.54
N SER A 397 8.51 8.91 -4.35
CA SER A 397 7.40 8.72 -3.42
C SER A 397 7.19 9.93 -2.52
N ALA A 398 5.92 10.31 -2.31
CA ALA A 398 5.53 11.41 -1.43
C ALA A 398 4.57 10.92 -0.34
N ILE A 399 4.81 11.34 0.91
CA ILE A 399 3.98 11.04 2.07
C ILE A 399 3.54 12.36 2.70
N ASN A 400 2.25 12.67 2.63
CA ASN A 400 1.68 13.92 3.10
C ASN A 400 0.74 13.69 4.29
N ALA A 401 0.94 14.43 5.37
CA ALA A 401 0.09 14.47 6.54
C ALA A 401 -0.06 15.92 7.05
N ASP A 402 -0.27 16.86 6.13
CA ASP A 402 -0.35 18.29 6.44
C ASP A 402 -1.66 18.66 7.13
N ALA A 403 -1.60 19.65 8.02
CA ALA A 403 -2.74 20.48 8.33
C ALA A 403 -2.84 21.60 7.26
N LEU A 404 -3.97 21.67 6.56
CA LEU A 404 -4.08 22.60 5.41
C LEU A 404 -4.44 24.03 5.84
N LEU A 405 -5.36 24.17 6.78
CA LEU A 405 -5.88 25.47 7.23
C LEU A 405 -5.53 25.77 8.69
N ASN A 406 -5.92 24.89 9.60
CA ASN A 406 -5.71 25.06 11.03
C ASN A 406 -5.24 23.74 11.65
N GLY A 407 -4.61 23.85 12.83
CA GLY A 407 -4.19 22.68 13.59
C GLY A 407 -2.78 22.21 13.24
N ASP A 408 -2.35 21.19 13.93
CA ASP A 408 -1.00 20.68 13.84
C ASP A 408 -0.84 19.73 12.64
N GLY A 409 0.35 19.67 12.07
CA GLY A 409 0.76 18.65 11.12
C GLY A 409 0.59 17.26 11.73
N GLY A 410 0.38 16.27 10.87
CA GLY A 410 0.11 14.91 11.28
C GLY A 410 1.34 14.13 11.74
N ARG A 411 1.18 12.83 11.74
CA ARG A 411 2.23 11.89 12.17
C ARG A 411 2.58 10.93 11.05
N VAL A 412 3.85 10.88 10.67
CA VAL A 412 4.38 9.96 9.68
C VAL A 412 5.43 9.07 10.33
N ILE A 413 5.24 7.76 10.27
CA ILE A 413 6.17 6.77 10.79
C ILE A 413 6.61 5.86 9.63
N VAL A 414 7.91 5.75 9.43
CA VAL A 414 8.55 4.81 8.52
C VAL A 414 9.52 3.97 9.34
N TRP A 415 9.21 2.70 9.53
CA TRP A 415 9.93 1.82 10.45
C TRP A 415 10.32 0.49 9.82
N SER A 416 11.43 -0.07 10.27
CA SER A 416 11.74 -1.50 10.16
C SER A 416 12.65 -1.99 11.29
N ASP A 417 12.56 -3.29 11.60
CA ASP A 417 13.42 -3.90 12.61
C ASP A 417 14.85 -4.17 12.09
N LYS A 418 15.04 -4.23 10.76
CA LYS A 418 16.36 -4.41 10.15
C LYS A 418 16.81 -3.18 9.39
N THR A 419 16.31 -2.99 8.17
CA THR A 419 16.81 -1.93 7.28
C THR A 419 15.69 -1.08 6.73
N THR A 420 15.79 0.22 6.93
CA THR A 420 14.94 1.23 6.29
C THR A 420 15.75 2.00 5.26
N HIS A 421 15.27 2.03 4.01
CA HIS A 421 15.74 2.88 2.94
C HIS A 421 14.69 3.94 2.66
N PHE A 422 14.99 5.20 2.93
CA PHE A 422 14.09 6.32 2.70
C PHE A 422 14.75 7.33 1.76
N LEU A 423 14.22 7.45 0.54
CA LEU A 423 14.70 8.39 -0.47
C LEU A 423 13.64 9.44 -0.84
N GLY A 424 12.39 9.23 -0.41
CA GLY A 424 11.22 10.02 -0.78
C GLY A 424 11.10 11.35 -0.03
N HIS A 425 9.91 11.91 -0.10
CA HIS A 425 9.57 13.17 0.57
C HIS A 425 8.47 12.96 1.62
N ILE A 426 8.64 13.56 2.81
CA ILE A 426 7.61 13.66 3.84
C ILE A 426 7.18 15.12 3.97
N SER A 427 5.87 15.36 4.07
CA SER A 427 5.30 16.63 4.47
C SER A 427 4.31 16.42 5.63
N ALA A 428 4.52 17.11 6.75
CA ALA A 428 3.59 17.15 7.88
C ALA A 428 3.57 18.57 8.49
N ARG A 429 3.20 19.54 7.64
CA ARG A 429 3.20 20.97 7.97
C ARG A 429 2.05 21.36 8.87
N GLY A 430 2.29 22.36 9.72
CA GLY A 430 1.24 23.06 10.47
C GLY A 430 0.34 23.89 9.55
N GLY A 431 -0.88 24.13 10.00
CA GLY A 431 -1.92 24.81 9.22
C GLY A 431 -1.53 26.24 8.82
N SER A 432 -2.03 26.68 7.65
CA SER A 432 -1.75 28.02 7.10
C SER A 432 -2.28 29.18 7.95
N ASN A 433 -3.16 28.94 8.92
CA ASN A 433 -3.70 29.95 9.83
C ASN A 433 -3.26 29.74 11.28
N SER A 434 -3.00 28.49 11.71
CA SER A 434 -2.58 28.16 13.08
C SER A 434 -2.13 26.70 13.15
N GLY A 435 -1.29 26.40 14.13
CA GLY A 435 -0.84 25.03 14.44
C GLY A 435 0.66 24.88 14.31
N HIS A 436 1.16 23.78 14.86
CA HIS A 436 2.56 23.39 14.87
C HIS A 436 2.85 22.40 13.74
N GLY A 437 4.10 22.26 13.35
CA GLY A 437 4.57 21.17 12.49
C GLY A 437 4.37 19.82 13.17
N GLY A 438 4.23 18.77 12.37
CA GLY A 438 3.95 17.43 12.83
C GLY A 438 5.19 16.65 13.29
N LEU A 439 5.02 15.33 13.40
CA LEU A 439 6.09 14.39 13.72
C LEU A 439 6.34 13.48 12.52
N ALA A 440 7.59 13.42 12.08
CA ALA A 440 8.08 12.38 11.19
C ALA A 440 9.12 11.53 11.92
N GLU A 441 8.98 10.21 11.84
CA GLU A 441 10.00 9.26 12.26
C GLU A 441 10.40 8.42 11.06
N VAL A 442 11.70 8.35 10.78
CA VAL A 442 12.27 7.43 9.81
C VAL A 442 13.36 6.64 10.50
N SER A 443 13.10 5.38 10.78
CA SER A 443 13.94 4.55 11.65
C SER A 443 14.14 3.17 11.06
N GLY A 444 15.36 2.67 11.16
CA GLY A 444 15.71 1.29 10.88
C GLY A 444 16.55 0.78 12.04
N LYS A 445 15.96 -0.12 12.86
CA LYS A 445 16.58 -0.55 14.11
C LYS A 445 18.03 -1.04 13.97
N GLN A 446 18.36 -1.72 12.87
CA GLN A 446 19.74 -2.14 12.58
C GLN A 446 20.43 -1.17 11.61
N ASN A 447 19.74 -0.80 10.52
CA ASN A 447 20.30 0.04 9.47
C ASN A 447 19.29 1.08 9.01
N LEU A 448 19.73 2.32 8.87
CA LEU A 448 18.95 3.41 8.29
C LEU A 448 19.74 4.03 7.13
N ILE A 449 19.11 4.11 5.96
CA ILE A 449 19.56 4.93 4.84
C ILE A 449 18.51 6.02 4.65
N PHE A 450 18.88 7.26 4.95
CA PHE A 450 18.01 8.43 4.78
C PHE A 450 18.63 9.41 3.81
N ARG A 451 18.07 9.47 2.59
CA ARG A 451 18.43 10.43 1.52
C ARG A 451 17.23 11.23 1.05
N GLY A 452 16.13 11.13 1.78
CA GLY A 452 14.92 11.86 1.50
C GLY A 452 14.90 13.23 2.13
N THR A 453 13.75 13.89 2.04
CA THR A 453 13.51 15.21 2.62
C THR A 453 12.27 15.20 3.51
N ALA A 454 12.24 16.11 4.50
CA ALA A 454 11.08 16.28 5.37
C ALA A 454 10.76 17.76 5.54
N ASP A 455 9.52 18.16 5.21
CA ASP A 455 8.99 19.51 5.49
C ASP A 455 7.95 19.42 6.62
N LEU A 456 8.36 19.87 7.81
CA LEU A 456 7.57 19.91 9.03
C LEU A 456 7.35 21.35 9.50
N SER A 457 7.43 22.30 8.58
CA SER A 457 7.32 23.74 8.85
C SER A 457 5.92 24.12 9.35
N ALA A 458 5.85 25.23 10.09
CA ALA A 458 4.60 25.80 10.58
C ALA A 458 4.66 27.32 10.51
N PRO A 459 3.90 27.97 9.63
CA PRO A 459 3.93 29.43 9.49
C PRO A 459 3.54 30.18 10.75
N PHE A 460 2.69 29.60 11.61
CA PHE A 460 2.12 30.22 12.81
C PHE A 460 2.36 29.37 14.07
N GLY A 461 3.32 28.46 14.05
CA GLY A 461 3.64 27.61 15.17
C GLY A 461 5.13 27.26 15.23
N THR A 462 5.46 26.30 16.06
CA THR A 462 6.82 25.72 16.09
C THR A 462 6.98 24.69 14.96
N THR A 463 8.15 24.68 14.36
CA THR A 463 8.55 23.63 13.41
C THR A 463 8.42 22.25 14.07
N GLY A 464 7.97 21.26 13.30
CA GLY A 464 7.82 19.88 13.77
C GLY A 464 9.14 19.15 13.95
N THR A 465 9.05 17.88 14.29
CA THR A 465 10.21 17.05 14.64
C THR A 465 10.42 15.94 13.62
N LEU A 466 11.64 15.81 13.11
CA LEU A 466 12.14 14.64 12.40
C LEU A 466 13.00 13.81 13.36
N LEU A 467 12.59 12.58 13.62
CA LEU A 467 13.33 11.60 14.42
C LEU A 467 14.01 10.60 13.49
N LEU A 468 15.33 10.47 13.63
CA LEU A 468 16.15 9.45 12.97
C LEU A 468 16.77 8.57 14.07
N ASP A 469 16.50 7.26 14.06
CA ASP A 469 16.88 6.33 15.13
C ASP A 469 17.62 5.08 14.60
N PRO A 470 18.97 5.15 14.40
CA PRO A 470 19.82 3.99 14.19
C PRO A 470 20.32 3.38 15.51
N GLU A 471 21.09 2.29 15.46
CA GLU A 471 21.58 1.59 16.65
C GLU A 471 22.63 2.41 17.45
N ASN A 472 23.60 3.04 16.77
CA ASN A 472 24.65 3.86 17.40
C ASN A 472 24.97 5.10 16.56
N ILE A 473 25.26 6.23 17.21
CA ILE A 473 25.67 7.49 16.58
C ILE A 473 26.90 8.06 17.32
N THR A 474 27.89 8.57 16.57
CA THR A 474 28.98 9.42 17.09
C THR A 474 28.98 10.73 16.34
N ILE A 475 28.87 11.85 17.07
CA ILE A 475 29.03 13.19 16.52
C ILE A 475 30.45 13.65 16.85
N SER A 476 31.22 14.07 15.85
CA SER A 476 32.62 14.49 16.05
C SER A 476 32.85 15.91 15.54
N GLY A 477 33.55 16.70 16.32
CA GLY A 477 33.99 18.06 15.97
C GLY A 477 35.11 18.12 14.93
N VAL A 478 35.40 17.02 14.23
CA VAL A 478 36.38 17.02 13.11
C VAL A 478 35.76 17.63 11.86
N VAL A 479 36.59 18.23 11.00
CA VAL A 479 36.14 18.91 9.78
C VAL A 479 35.45 17.92 8.81
N PHE A 480 35.75 16.64 8.93
CA PHE A 480 35.12 15.54 8.19
C PHE A 480 34.94 14.34 9.13
N GLY A 481 33.71 13.96 9.43
CA GLY A 481 33.39 12.69 10.06
C GLY A 481 33.59 11.54 9.07
N GLN A 482 33.89 10.36 9.56
CA GLN A 482 34.13 9.19 8.71
C GLN A 482 32.87 8.81 7.89
N ASN A 483 31.69 9.17 8.39
CA ASN A 483 30.39 8.91 7.78
C ASN A 483 29.70 10.21 7.29
N ASP A 484 30.43 11.32 7.11
CA ASP A 484 29.88 12.54 6.51
C ASP A 484 29.39 12.33 5.07
N PRO A 485 30.09 11.52 4.23
CA PRO A 485 29.53 11.15 2.93
C PRO A 485 28.17 10.49 3.03
N GLU A 486 27.93 9.68 4.07
CA GLU A 486 26.66 8.99 4.33
C GLU A 486 25.59 9.97 4.80
N VAL A 487 25.92 11.03 5.53
CA VAL A 487 24.98 12.11 5.85
C VAL A 487 24.71 12.98 4.64
N SER A 488 25.73 13.32 3.86
CA SER A 488 25.60 14.11 2.64
C SER A 488 25.00 13.30 1.50
N ASP A 489 25.20 11.99 1.47
CA ASP A 489 24.55 11.03 0.59
C ASP A 489 23.31 10.37 1.22
N GLY A 490 23.00 10.72 2.47
CA GLY A 490 21.80 10.30 3.21
C GLY A 490 21.87 8.86 3.72
N GLN A 491 23.04 8.28 3.95
CA GLN A 491 23.15 6.91 4.46
C GLN A 491 23.74 6.87 5.88
N ILE A 492 23.11 6.06 6.72
CA ILE A 492 23.64 5.65 8.02
C ILE A 492 23.50 4.12 8.11
N LEU A 493 24.58 3.38 7.88
CA LEU A 493 24.58 1.90 7.80
C LEU A 493 25.32 1.29 9.00
N SER A 494 24.68 0.38 9.72
CA SER A 494 25.32 -0.37 10.83
C SER A 494 26.43 -1.35 10.39
N GLY A 495 26.62 -1.56 9.08
CA GLY A 495 27.61 -2.50 8.51
C GLY A 495 28.87 -1.86 7.90
N GLU A 496 28.97 -0.53 7.87
CA GLU A 496 30.13 0.20 7.28
C GLU A 496 31.21 0.56 8.31
N GLY A 497 31.28 -0.17 9.36
CA GLY A 497 32.19 -0.09 10.48
C GLY A 497 31.49 -0.67 11.69
N THR A 498 32.18 -1.17 12.65
CA THR A 498 31.68 -1.89 13.84
C THR A 498 30.56 -1.17 14.62
N GLY A 499 29.39 -0.94 13.99
CA GLY A 499 28.15 -0.51 14.65
C GLY A 499 28.10 0.92 15.19
N THR A 500 29.03 1.83 14.82
CA THR A 500 29.05 3.22 15.24
C THR A 500 29.13 4.17 14.06
N PHE A 501 28.15 5.08 13.94
CA PHE A 501 28.17 6.14 12.91
C PHE A 501 28.87 7.38 13.46
N THR A 502 29.86 7.87 12.71
CA THR A 502 30.57 9.11 13.02
C THR A 502 30.17 10.20 12.02
N ILE A 503 29.43 11.19 12.51
CA ILE A 503 28.89 12.31 11.74
C ILE A 503 29.61 13.58 12.20
N SER A 504 30.02 14.46 11.28
CA SER A 504 30.55 15.78 11.65
C SER A 504 29.45 16.77 12.04
N GLU A 505 29.75 17.72 12.91
CA GLU A 505 28.87 18.86 13.19
C GLU A 505 28.44 19.59 11.91
N ALA A 506 29.40 19.83 10.99
CA ALA A 506 29.14 20.54 9.74
C ALA A 506 28.12 19.84 8.84
N SER A 507 28.12 18.51 8.85
CA SER A 507 27.15 17.71 8.07
C SER A 507 25.74 17.82 8.64
N LEU A 508 25.61 17.78 9.97
CA LEU A 508 24.32 17.99 10.64
C LEU A 508 23.78 19.41 10.44
N GLU A 509 24.65 20.43 10.47
CA GLU A 509 24.28 21.83 10.24
C GLU A 509 23.83 22.09 8.80
N SER A 510 24.20 21.22 7.85
CA SER A 510 23.78 21.32 6.45
C SER A 510 22.35 20.80 6.20
N LEU A 511 21.72 20.14 7.17
CA LEU A 511 20.35 19.66 7.03
C LEU A 511 19.36 20.85 6.94
N ASP A 512 18.31 20.66 6.16
CA ASP A 512 17.30 21.69 5.88
C ASP A 512 16.67 22.21 7.20
N GLY A 513 16.59 23.53 7.36
CA GLY A 513 16.01 24.21 8.53
C GLY A 513 14.50 24.06 8.69
N ASN A 514 13.82 23.27 7.87
CA ASN A 514 12.38 23.06 7.90
C ASN A 514 11.92 21.98 8.90
N ALA A 515 12.85 21.39 9.65
CA ALA A 515 12.55 20.40 10.69
C ALA A 515 13.49 20.57 11.90
N SER A 516 12.98 20.28 13.10
CA SER A 516 13.84 20.05 14.27
C SER A 516 14.32 18.61 14.22
N VAL A 517 15.62 18.38 14.07
CA VAL A 517 16.18 17.04 13.93
C VAL A 517 16.52 16.46 15.32
N ILE A 518 16.00 15.27 15.59
CA ILE A 518 16.36 14.49 16.77
C ILE A 518 17.10 13.24 16.30
N LEU A 519 18.32 13.06 16.81
CA LEU A 519 19.10 11.85 16.64
C LEU A 519 18.96 11.00 17.90
N GLU A 520 18.44 9.80 17.75
CA GLU A 520 18.39 8.81 18.83
C GLU A 520 19.18 7.58 18.42
N ALA A 521 19.82 6.93 19.37
CA ALA A 521 20.47 5.66 19.16
C ALA A 521 19.99 4.69 20.23
N SER A 522 19.64 3.47 19.82
CA SER A 522 19.17 2.46 20.76
C SER A 522 20.27 1.97 21.71
N ASN A 523 21.55 2.28 21.41
CA ASN A 523 22.69 1.86 22.21
C ASN A 523 23.48 3.06 22.76
N ASN A 524 24.17 3.83 21.92
CA ASN A 524 24.98 4.98 22.37
C ASN A 524 24.95 6.16 21.38
N ILE A 525 24.89 7.37 21.94
CA ILE A 525 25.25 8.60 21.23
C ILE A 525 26.47 9.16 21.92
N THR A 526 27.57 9.34 21.20
CA THR A 526 28.81 9.95 21.68
C THR A 526 29.02 11.29 20.95
N VAL A 527 29.21 12.38 21.70
CA VAL A 527 29.49 13.73 21.20
C VAL A 527 30.91 14.11 21.54
#